data_72f0ee7436776c288e3b9810dace27fe
#
_entry.id   72f0ee7436776c288e3b9810dace27fe
#
_cell.length_a   1.000
_cell.length_b   1.000
_cell.length_c   1.000
_cell.angle_alpha   90.00
_cell.angle_beta   90.00
_cell.angle_gamma   90.00
#
_symmetry.space_group_name_H-M   'P 1'
#
loop_
_entity.id
_entity.type
_entity.pdbx_description
1 polymer ?
#
loop_
_entity_poly.entity_id
_entity_poly.type
_entity_poly.pdbx_seq_one_letter_code
_entity_poly.pdbx_strand_id
1 'polypeptide(L)'
;MRNKIVVANWKMNTDEYESKNLTYEILKYLDKTNNPSVHKILCVPFPFLNKIHNMCEGVNMLFVGAQNCSAFESGAYTGEVSSAMLKSLSISYAIVGHSERRIMFKEADDVILEKMKRLISKPVSYTHLTLPTIYSV
;
A
#
# COMPACT_ATOMS: atom_id res chain seq x y z
N MET A 1 19.38 12.44 5.23
CA MET A 1 19.17 11.32 6.18
C MET A 1 18.10 10.40 5.61
N ARG A 2 18.27 9.09 5.68
CA ARG A 2 17.30 8.13 5.12
C ARG A 2 16.09 8.05 6.06
N ASN A 3 14.88 8.32 5.56
CA ASN A 3 13.67 8.24 6.38
C ASN A 3 13.45 6.79 6.85
N LYS A 4 13.10 6.62 8.11
CA LYS A 4 12.67 5.32 8.65
C LYS A 4 11.24 5.04 8.19
N ILE A 5 11.00 3.83 7.72
CA ILE A 5 9.68 3.41 7.22
C ILE A 5 9.26 2.13 7.92
N VAL A 6 8.03 2.12 8.43
CA VAL A 6 7.38 0.94 8.98
C VAL A 6 6.13 0.65 8.15
N VAL A 7 6.00 -0.57 7.67
CA VAL A 7 4.88 -1.00 6.81
C VAL A 7 4.10 -2.10 7.49
N ALA A 8 2.81 -1.92 7.62
CA ALA A 8 1.88 -2.93 8.08
C ALA A 8 1.09 -3.48 6.88
N ASN A 9 1.46 -4.66 6.42
CA ASN A 9 0.71 -5.36 5.38
C ASN A 9 -0.41 -6.19 6.01
N TRP A 10 -1.66 -5.77 5.82
CA TRP A 10 -2.82 -6.47 6.37
C TRP A 10 -3.13 -7.77 5.65
N LYS A 11 -2.53 -7.99 4.48
CA LYS A 11 -2.76 -9.15 3.61
C LYS A 11 -4.26 -9.26 3.26
N MET A 12 -4.77 -10.47 3.11
CA MET A 12 -6.19 -10.73 2.82
C MET A 12 -6.93 -11.05 4.12
N ASN A 13 -6.91 -10.08 5.05
CA ASN A 13 -7.62 -10.19 6.32
C ASN A 13 -8.56 -9.01 6.50
N THR A 14 -9.42 -9.11 7.49
CA THR A 14 -10.42 -8.12 7.90
C THR A 14 -11.62 -8.00 6.94
N ASP A 15 -12.75 -7.71 7.49
CA ASP A 15 -13.92 -7.17 6.80
C ASP A 15 -13.98 -5.64 6.95
N GLU A 16 -15.06 -5.01 6.51
CA GLU A 16 -15.23 -3.56 6.60
C GLU A 16 -15.27 -3.06 8.04
N TYR A 17 -15.95 -3.77 8.92
CA TYR A 17 -16.09 -3.39 10.31
C TYR A 17 -14.77 -3.54 11.08
N GLU A 18 -14.12 -4.67 10.92
CA GLU A 18 -12.81 -4.97 11.52
C GLU A 18 -11.74 -3.99 11.05
N SER A 19 -11.71 -3.67 9.74
CA SER A 19 -10.79 -2.69 9.16
C SER A 19 -10.93 -1.31 9.80
N LYS A 20 -12.16 -0.86 10.01
CA LYS A 20 -12.46 0.42 10.66
C LYS A 20 -12.03 0.43 12.12
N ASN A 21 -12.36 -0.62 12.84
CA ASN A 21 -12.01 -0.73 14.26
C ASN A 21 -10.49 -0.79 14.46
N LEU A 22 -9.79 -1.59 13.67
CA LEU A 22 -8.33 -1.66 13.72
C LEU A 22 -7.70 -0.30 13.42
N THR A 23 -8.20 0.40 12.40
CA THR A 23 -7.73 1.75 12.08
C THR A 23 -7.97 2.70 13.24
N TYR A 24 -9.15 2.69 13.84
CA TYR A 24 -9.47 3.53 14.98
C TYR A 24 -8.51 3.30 16.17
N GLU A 25 -8.22 2.05 16.50
CA GLU A 25 -7.27 1.72 17.58
C GLU A 25 -5.84 2.18 17.24
N ILE A 26 -5.41 2.06 15.97
CA ILE A 26 -4.12 2.58 15.51
C ILE A 26 -4.07 4.10 15.68
N LEU A 27 -5.09 4.82 15.25
CA LEU A 27 -5.17 6.29 15.36
C LEU A 27 -5.11 6.73 16.82
N LYS A 28 -5.88 6.09 17.66
CA LYS A 28 -5.90 6.35 19.12
C LYS A 28 -4.53 6.10 19.77
N TYR A 29 -3.80 5.09 19.33
CA TYR A 29 -2.44 4.84 19.80
C TYR A 29 -1.47 5.92 19.29
N LEU A 30 -1.55 6.29 18.01
CA LEU A 30 -0.67 7.28 17.42
C LEU A 30 -0.92 8.70 17.97
N ASP A 31 -2.11 9.04 18.35
CA ASP A 31 -2.42 10.31 19.03
C ASP A 31 -1.52 10.55 20.24
N LYS A 32 -1.14 9.49 20.94
CA LYS A 32 -0.28 9.54 22.14
C LYS A 32 1.20 9.30 21.87
N THR A 33 1.55 8.60 20.78
CA THR A 33 2.90 8.03 20.60
C THR A 33 3.53 8.35 19.23
N ASN A 34 2.88 9.19 18.43
CA ASN A 34 3.32 9.44 17.07
C ASN A 34 4.74 10.01 16.98
N ASN A 35 5.63 9.29 16.29
CA ASN A 35 6.98 9.75 16.00
C ASN A 35 7.03 10.36 14.58
N PRO A 36 7.26 11.69 14.44
CA PRO A 36 7.27 12.36 13.15
C PRO A 36 8.47 12.00 12.26
N SER A 37 9.49 11.32 12.80
CA SER A 37 10.66 10.87 12.03
C SER A 37 10.47 9.51 11.37
N VAL A 38 9.30 8.88 11.54
CA VAL A 38 9.00 7.54 11.00
C VAL A 38 7.78 7.60 10.12
N HIS A 39 7.91 7.22 8.85
CA HIS A 39 6.78 6.98 7.96
C HIS A 39 6.10 5.66 8.34
N LYS A 40 4.81 5.71 8.64
CA LYS A 40 3.98 4.55 8.92
C LYS A 40 3.04 4.34 7.76
N ILE A 41 3.02 3.14 7.19
CA ILE A 41 2.23 2.83 6.00
C ILE A 41 1.34 1.64 6.31
N LEU A 42 0.03 1.81 6.19
CA LEU A 42 -0.97 0.75 6.32
C LEU A 42 -1.33 0.26 4.93
N CYS A 43 -0.85 -0.93 4.54
CA CYS A 43 -1.21 -1.54 3.27
C CYS A 43 -2.45 -2.42 3.46
N VAL A 44 -3.59 -1.91 3.02
CA VAL A 44 -4.91 -2.50 3.26
C VAL A 44 -5.51 -3.11 1.98
N PRO A 45 -6.45 -4.08 2.09
CA PRO A 45 -7.16 -4.62 0.92
C PRO A 45 -7.88 -3.54 0.12
N PHE A 46 -7.92 -3.68 -1.20
CA PHE A 46 -8.54 -2.70 -2.12
C PHE A 46 -9.96 -2.26 -1.74
N PRO A 47 -10.88 -3.16 -1.28
CA PRO A 47 -12.24 -2.76 -0.93
C PRO A 47 -12.31 -1.69 0.16
N PHE A 48 -11.29 -1.62 1.03
CA PHE A 48 -11.27 -0.73 2.17
C PHE A 48 -10.34 0.47 1.99
N LEU A 49 -9.57 0.48 0.89
CA LEU A 49 -8.46 1.41 0.65
C LEU A 49 -8.87 2.87 0.79
N ASN A 50 -9.90 3.29 0.07
CA ASN A 50 -10.39 4.69 0.10
C ASN A 50 -10.92 5.08 1.49
N LYS A 51 -11.67 4.18 2.11
CA LYS A 51 -12.26 4.45 3.43
C LYS A 51 -11.20 4.62 4.51
N ILE A 52 -10.23 3.70 4.54
CA ILE A 52 -9.14 3.76 5.52
C ILE A 52 -8.23 4.97 5.24
N HIS A 53 -8.00 5.31 3.96
CA HIS A 53 -7.26 6.52 3.60
C HIS A 53 -7.92 7.77 4.19
N ASN A 54 -9.23 7.94 4.00
CA ASN A 54 -9.96 9.08 4.53
C ASN A 54 -9.93 9.14 6.08
N MET A 55 -9.94 7.99 6.76
CA MET A 55 -9.80 7.94 8.22
C MET A 55 -8.42 8.37 8.72
N CYS A 56 -7.38 8.14 7.92
CA CYS A 56 -5.99 8.47 8.26
C CYS A 56 -5.58 9.89 7.82
N GLU A 57 -6.45 10.59 7.09
CA GLU A 57 -6.16 11.93 6.57
C GLU A 57 -5.82 12.92 7.71
N GLY A 58 -4.79 13.72 7.49
CA GLY A 58 -4.33 14.71 8.47
C GLY A 58 -3.44 14.16 9.60
N VAL A 59 -3.28 12.84 9.72
CA VAL A 59 -2.38 12.25 10.72
C VAL A 59 -0.93 12.30 10.21
N ASN A 60 -0.08 13.00 10.97
CA ASN A 60 1.31 13.24 10.56
C ASN A 60 2.09 11.92 10.39
N MET A 61 2.74 11.77 9.22
CA MET A 61 3.57 10.61 8.85
C MET A 61 2.83 9.26 8.88
N LEU A 62 1.50 9.26 8.80
CA LEU A 62 0.69 8.08 8.57
C LEU A 62 0.15 8.09 7.13
N PHE A 63 0.36 7.01 6.42
CA PHE A 63 -0.04 6.84 5.02
C PHE A 63 -0.79 5.53 4.84
N VAL A 64 -1.63 5.50 3.83
CA VAL A 64 -2.28 4.27 3.39
C VAL A 64 -1.69 3.84 2.05
N GLY A 65 -1.44 2.55 1.89
CA GLY A 65 -0.86 1.95 0.70
C GLY A 65 -1.72 0.84 0.14
N ALA A 66 -1.58 0.59 -1.15
CA ALA A 66 -2.17 -0.56 -1.82
C ALA A 66 -1.30 -1.81 -1.64
N GLN A 67 -1.91 -2.99 -1.63
CA GLN A 67 -1.21 -4.27 -1.53
C GLN A 67 -0.68 -4.77 -2.88
N ASN A 68 -1.08 -4.15 -3.98
CA ASN A 68 -0.70 -4.47 -5.34
C ASN A 68 -1.08 -3.33 -6.28
N CYS A 69 -0.62 -3.37 -7.53
CA CYS A 69 -1.17 -2.60 -8.64
C CYS A 69 -1.04 -3.40 -9.95
N SER A 70 -1.79 -3.01 -10.97
CA SER A 70 -1.71 -3.61 -12.30
C SER A 70 -0.40 -3.24 -13.02
N ALA A 71 0.08 -4.14 -13.87
CA ALA A 71 1.15 -3.86 -14.85
C ALA A 71 0.64 -3.04 -16.04
N PHE A 72 -0.68 -2.91 -16.20
CA PHE A 72 -1.34 -2.20 -17.29
C PHE A 72 -1.88 -0.85 -16.82
N GLU A 73 -1.93 0.11 -17.72
CA GLU A 73 -2.40 1.45 -17.41
C GLU A 73 -3.93 1.52 -17.40
N SER A 74 -4.56 0.93 -18.39
CA SER A 74 -6.02 0.86 -18.55
C SER A 74 -6.38 -0.22 -19.58
N GLY A 75 -7.66 -0.58 -19.70
CA GLY A 75 -8.16 -1.46 -20.74
C GLY A 75 -8.96 -2.66 -20.22
N ALA A 76 -9.01 -3.72 -21.01
CA ALA A 76 -9.81 -4.92 -20.75
C ALA A 76 -9.08 -5.88 -19.78
N TYR A 77 -8.89 -5.44 -18.56
CA TYR A 77 -8.23 -6.18 -17.48
C TYR A 77 -9.15 -6.26 -16.26
N THR A 78 -10.24 -6.98 -16.40
CA THR A 78 -11.29 -7.09 -15.39
C THR A 78 -10.72 -7.51 -14.03
N GLY A 79 -11.00 -6.73 -12.98
CA GLY A 79 -10.54 -6.98 -11.62
C GLY A 79 -9.22 -6.32 -11.26
N GLU A 80 -8.46 -5.78 -12.22
CA GLU A 80 -7.21 -5.09 -11.97
C GLU A 80 -7.42 -3.64 -11.47
N VAL A 81 -6.48 -3.18 -10.65
CA VAL A 81 -6.44 -1.80 -10.15
C VAL A 81 -5.17 -1.12 -10.65
N SER A 82 -5.33 -0.09 -11.48
CA SER A 82 -4.18 0.61 -12.08
C SER A 82 -3.55 1.63 -11.13
N SER A 83 -2.31 2.02 -11.43
CA SER A 83 -1.62 3.11 -10.72
C SER A 83 -2.38 4.45 -10.82
N ALA A 84 -3.08 4.69 -11.93
CA ALA A 84 -3.91 5.87 -12.12
C ALA A 84 -5.13 5.87 -11.17
N MET A 85 -5.78 4.72 -10.97
CA MET A 85 -6.86 4.57 -9.98
C MET A 85 -6.36 4.84 -8.57
N LEU A 86 -5.21 4.29 -8.19
CA LEU A 86 -4.60 4.54 -6.88
C LEU A 86 -4.29 6.03 -6.68
N LYS A 87 -3.71 6.66 -7.68
CA LYS A 87 -3.42 8.10 -7.66
C LYS A 87 -4.68 8.94 -7.49
N SER A 88 -5.77 8.60 -8.16
CA SER A 88 -7.05 9.33 -8.05
C SER A 88 -7.62 9.31 -6.62
N LEU A 89 -7.25 8.32 -5.83
CA LEU A 89 -7.58 8.19 -4.41
C LEU A 89 -6.50 8.79 -3.48
N SER A 90 -5.52 9.50 -4.01
CA SER A 90 -4.36 10.05 -3.26
C SER A 90 -3.52 8.98 -2.55
N ILE A 91 -3.56 7.74 -3.02
CA ILE A 91 -2.74 6.64 -2.49
C ILE A 91 -1.33 6.77 -3.03
N SER A 92 -0.36 6.96 -2.14
CA SER A 92 1.04 7.25 -2.48
C SER A 92 1.97 6.04 -2.35
N TYR A 93 1.48 4.91 -1.88
CA TYR A 93 2.29 3.70 -1.66
C TYR A 93 1.60 2.47 -2.22
N ALA A 94 2.40 1.55 -2.76
CA ALA A 94 1.92 0.23 -3.18
C ALA A 94 3.00 -0.83 -2.95
N ILE A 95 2.59 -2.01 -2.51
CA ILE A 95 3.45 -3.20 -2.47
C ILE A 95 3.47 -3.80 -3.88
N VAL A 96 4.65 -4.08 -4.39
CA VAL A 96 4.84 -4.84 -5.64
C VAL A 96 5.86 -5.95 -5.44
N GLY A 97 5.68 -7.07 -6.11
CA GLY A 97 6.61 -8.20 -6.03
C GLY A 97 6.65 -8.90 -4.66
N HIS A 98 5.58 -8.80 -3.86
CA HIS A 98 5.50 -9.52 -2.59
C HIS A 98 5.67 -11.02 -2.81
N SER A 99 6.35 -11.71 -1.87
CA SER A 99 6.66 -13.14 -1.98
C SER A 99 5.43 -14.03 -2.24
N GLU A 100 4.32 -13.72 -1.59
CA GLU A 100 3.05 -14.45 -1.83
C GLU A 100 2.60 -14.33 -3.29
N ARG A 101 2.72 -13.15 -3.91
CA ARG A 101 2.35 -12.97 -5.31
C ARG A 101 3.31 -13.67 -6.27
N ARG A 102 4.60 -13.67 -5.95
CA ARG A 102 5.61 -14.42 -6.73
C ARG A 102 5.37 -15.92 -6.68
N ILE A 103 5.07 -16.46 -5.50
CA ILE A 103 4.89 -17.90 -5.27
C ILE A 103 3.52 -18.37 -5.74
N MET A 104 2.44 -17.74 -5.25
CA MET A 104 1.07 -18.22 -5.43
C MET A 104 0.47 -17.77 -6.77
N PHE A 105 0.77 -16.55 -7.22
CA PHE A 105 0.24 -15.96 -8.45
C PHE A 105 1.24 -15.97 -9.61
N LYS A 106 2.44 -16.55 -9.39
CA LYS A 106 3.48 -16.70 -10.41
C LYS A 106 3.91 -15.38 -11.05
N GLU A 107 3.89 -14.29 -10.29
CA GLU A 107 4.38 -13.00 -10.78
C GLU A 107 5.88 -13.06 -11.01
N ALA A 108 6.29 -12.96 -12.28
CA ALA A 108 7.68 -12.94 -12.72
C ALA A 108 8.27 -11.51 -12.65
N ASP A 109 9.58 -11.41 -12.76
CA ASP A 109 10.30 -10.13 -12.61
C ASP A 109 9.93 -9.11 -13.68
N ASP A 110 9.61 -9.53 -14.90
CA ASP A 110 9.15 -8.66 -15.98
C ASP A 110 7.81 -8.00 -15.65
N VAL A 111 6.86 -8.75 -15.10
CA VAL A 111 5.57 -8.22 -14.62
C VAL A 111 5.78 -7.21 -13.48
N ILE A 112 6.65 -7.54 -12.55
CA ILE A 112 6.97 -6.65 -11.42
C ILE A 112 7.63 -5.37 -11.91
N LEU A 113 8.56 -5.48 -12.88
CA LEU A 113 9.20 -4.32 -13.50
C LEU A 113 8.17 -3.39 -14.16
N GLU A 114 7.19 -3.94 -14.89
CA GLU A 114 6.13 -3.13 -15.50
C GLU A 114 5.26 -2.44 -14.44
N LYS A 115 4.89 -3.12 -13.35
CA LYS A 115 4.19 -2.49 -12.22
C LYS A 115 4.99 -1.32 -11.64
N MET A 116 6.29 -1.49 -11.43
CA MET A 116 7.18 -0.44 -10.96
C MET A 116 7.20 0.76 -11.92
N LYS A 117 7.36 0.51 -13.22
CA LYS A 117 7.33 1.57 -14.24
C LYS A 117 6.02 2.37 -14.20
N ARG A 118 4.87 1.70 -14.04
CA ARG A 118 3.55 2.36 -13.92
C ARG A 118 3.45 3.25 -12.70
N LEU A 119 4.01 2.83 -11.57
CA LEU A 119 4.03 3.64 -10.35
C LEU A 119 4.98 4.84 -10.47
N ILE A 120 6.15 4.68 -11.12
CA ILE A 120 7.16 5.74 -11.29
C ILE A 120 6.72 6.79 -12.32
N SER A 121 6.04 6.38 -13.39
CA SER A 121 5.69 7.25 -14.52
C SER A 121 4.67 8.35 -14.20
N LYS A 122 3.97 8.25 -13.10
CA LYS A 122 3.02 9.27 -12.63
C LYS A 122 3.69 10.10 -11.54
N PRO A 123 4.02 11.40 -11.75
CA PRO A 123 4.75 12.20 -10.77
C PRO A 123 3.85 12.50 -9.56
N VAL A 124 3.90 11.64 -8.60
CA VAL A 124 3.49 11.84 -7.22
C VAL A 124 4.67 11.35 -6.42
N SER A 125 5.01 11.98 -5.30
CA SER A 125 6.13 11.56 -4.46
C SER A 125 5.93 10.11 -3.98
N TYR A 126 6.41 9.15 -4.75
CA TYR A 126 6.30 7.73 -4.42
C TYR A 126 7.59 7.23 -3.80
N THR A 127 7.48 6.71 -2.61
CA THR A 127 8.48 5.80 -2.09
C THR A 127 8.01 4.39 -2.47
N HIS A 128 8.68 3.77 -3.41
CA HIS A 128 8.36 2.40 -3.83
C HIS A 128 8.91 1.46 -2.77
N LEU A 129 8.03 0.69 -2.18
CA LEU A 129 8.42 -0.41 -1.33
C LEU A 129 8.44 -1.69 -2.17
N THR A 130 9.56 -1.91 -2.86
CA THR A 130 9.96 -3.28 -3.09
C THR A 130 10.46 -3.78 -1.75
N LEU A 131 9.66 -4.55 -1.05
CA LEU A 131 10.16 -5.29 0.08
C LEU A 131 11.05 -6.39 -0.49
N PRO A 132 12.39 -6.36 -0.27
CA PRO A 132 13.16 -7.56 -0.46
C PRO A 132 12.48 -8.63 0.38
N THR A 133 12.48 -9.86 -0.09
CA THR A 133 11.89 -11.02 0.60
C THR A 133 12.44 -11.04 2.03
N ILE A 134 11.71 -10.46 2.99
CA ILE A 134 12.01 -10.63 4.38
C ILE A 134 11.46 -12.01 4.68
N TYR A 135 12.35 -12.98 4.82
CA TYR A 135 12.00 -14.27 5.37
C TYR A 135 11.40 -14.01 6.75
N SER A 136 10.07 -14.19 6.85
CA SER A 136 9.46 -14.34 8.16
C SER A 136 9.92 -15.69 8.71
N VAL A 137 10.69 -15.63 9.76
CA VAL A 137 10.98 -16.78 10.63
C VAL A 137 9.69 -17.20 11.29
#